data_234d0a4569b0dab6f3a4f725e76b87cd
#
_entry.id   234d0a4569b0dab6f3a4f725e76b87cd
#
_cell.length_a   1.000
_cell.length_b   1.000
_cell.length_c   1.000
_cell.angle_alpha   90.00
_cell.angle_beta   90.00
_cell.angle_gamma   90.00
#
_symmetry.space_group_name_H-M   'P 1'
#
loop_
_entity.id
_entity.type
_entity.pdbx_description
1 polymer ?
#
loop_
_entity_poly.entity_id
_entity_poly.type
_entity_poly.pdbx_seq_one_letter_code
_entity_poly.pdbx_strand_id
1 'polypeptide(L)'
;MEVLSVRNLGKIYKGAVSHEALSNINLSIEEGDFVGIMGPSGSGKTTLLNMISTIDRPTSGDIRIGEQDPFRLSEEQLAMFRRRELGFVFQSFNLLNTLTVKENILLPLALDGIALDEMERRVQSLAEKLDIVSILNKRTYEISGGQAQRTAVARAMIHGPKLILADEPTGNLDSKSARDVMEMMDRRNKEDQATMLLVTHDAVAASYCNRVIFIKDGQLYNEITRGDSQPAFYQKIINVLSLLGGEGHEFSPIRR
;
A
#
# COMPACT_ATOMS: atom_id res chain seq x y z
N MET A 1 2.33 -15.57 11.08
CA MET A 1 1.41 -16.33 10.17
C MET A 1 1.46 -15.68 8.79
N GLU A 2 1.49 -16.51 7.67
CA GLU A 2 1.51 -15.96 6.31
C GLU A 2 0.17 -15.25 6.01
N VAL A 3 0.22 -13.94 5.74
CA VAL A 3 -0.95 -13.12 5.41
C VAL A 3 -1.16 -13.02 3.90
N LEU A 4 -0.07 -12.92 3.13
CA LEU A 4 -0.10 -12.93 1.68
C LEU A 4 0.88 -13.97 1.14
N SER A 5 0.41 -14.80 0.21
CA SER A 5 1.23 -15.74 -0.57
C SER A 5 0.98 -15.51 -2.05
N VAL A 6 2.03 -15.21 -2.80
CA VAL A 6 2.00 -15.04 -4.26
C VAL A 6 2.95 -16.07 -4.87
N ARG A 7 2.46 -16.91 -5.78
CA ARG A 7 3.24 -18.01 -6.38
C ARG A 7 3.14 -17.99 -7.90
N ASN A 8 4.30 -17.94 -8.55
CA ASN A 8 4.44 -17.98 -10.02
C ASN A 8 3.51 -17.02 -10.75
N LEU A 9 3.25 -15.84 -10.14
CA LEU A 9 2.29 -14.88 -10.64
C LEU A 9 2.79 -14.27 -11.95
N GLY A 10 1.93 -14.32 -12.97
CA GLY A 10 2.16 -13.66 -14.26
C GLY A 10 0.95 -12.85 -14.70
N LYS A 11 1.23 -11.73 -15.38
CA LYS A 11 0.20 -10.89 -15.98
C LYS A 11 0.58 -10.48 -17.39
N ILE A 12 -0.26 -10.83 -18.35
CA ILE A 12 -0.14 -10.44 -19.75
C ILE A 12 -1.39 -9.63 -20.12
N TYR A 13 -1.19 -8.39 -20.54
CA TYR A 13 -2.24 -7.57 -21.14
C TYR A 13 -2.30 -7.85 -22.65
N LYS A 14 -3.46 -8.32 -23.10
CA LYS A 14 -3.71 -8.60 -24.52
C LYS A 14 -4.17 -7.31 -25.21
N GLY A 15 -3.48 -6.92 -26.28
CA GLY A 15 -3.77 -5.78 -27.13
C GLY A 15 -3.34 -6.07 -28.58
N ALA A 16 -3.15 -5.03 -29.40
CA ALA A 16 -2.57 -5.19 -30.73
C ALA A 16 -1.15 -5.81 -30.67
N VAL A 17 -0.42 -5.48 -29.61
CA VAL A 17 0.81 -6.17 -29.17
C VAL A 17 0.58 -6.59 -27.73
N SER A 18 0.80 -7.87 -27.43
CA SER A 18 0.70 -8.39 -26.07
C SER A 18 1.88 -7.86 -25.24
N HIS A 19 1.59 -7.40 -24.02
CA HIS A 19 2.60 -6.90 -23.08
C HIS A 19 2.59 -7.76 -21.81
N GLU A 20 3.72 -8.40 -21.51
CA GLU A 20 3.92 -9.11 -20.25
C GLU A 20 4.35 -8.11 -19.18
N ALA A 21 3.45 -7.80 -18.27
CA ALA A 21 3.66 -6.83 -17.21
C ALA A 21 4.24 -7.44 -15.95
N LEU A 22 3.99 -8.73 -15.69
CA LEU A 22 4.57 -9.51 -14.60
C LEU A 22 4.91 -10.92 -15.08
N SER A 23 6.05 -11.44 -14.64
CA SER A 23 6.54 -12.76 -14.98
C SER A 23 7.12 -13.45 -13.75
N ASN A 24 6.54 -14.60 -13.37
CA ASN A 24 7.03 -15.47 -12.30
C ASN A 24 7.31 -14.76 -10.96
N ILE A 25 6.40 -13.88 -10.53
CA ILE A 25 6.51 -13.22 -9.22
C ILE A 25 6.20 -14.23 -8.11
N ASN A 26 7.11 -14.33 -7.14
CA ASN A 26 6.97 -15.15 -5.94
C ASN A 26 7.31 -14.29 -4.73
N LEU A 27 6.33 -14.03 -3.84
CA LEU A 27 6.55 -13.30 -2.59
C LEU A 27 5.58 -13.75 -1.51
N SER A 28 5.98 -13.59 -0.26
CA SER A 28 5.12 -13.79 0.90
C SER A 28 5.21 -12.61 1.86
N ILE A 29 4.14 -12.35 2.60
CA ILE A 29 4.06 -11.35 3.66
C ILE A 29 3.52 -12.03 4.91
N GLU A 30 4.28 -11.90 6.00
CA GLU A 30 3.89 -12.40 7.31
C GLU A 30 3.08 -11.35 8.09
N GLU A 31 2.33 -11.80 9.08
CA GLU A 31 1.61 -10.92 9.99
C GLU A 31 2.56 -9.95 10.70
N GLY A 32 2.19 -8.67 10.73
CA GLY A 32 3.02 -7.60 11.28
C GLY A 32 4.14 -7.11 10.35
N ASP A 33 4.30 -7.67 9.15
CA ASP A 33 5.25 -7.14 8.17
C ASP A 33 4.83 -5.77 7.65
N PHE A 34 5.81 -4.89 7.45
CA PHE A 34 5.68 -3.68 6.65
C PHE A 34 6.64 -3.77 5.46
N VAL A 35 6.10 -4.14 4.30
CA VAL A 35 6.87 -4.43 3.08
C VAL A 35 6.75 -3.30 2.08
N GLY A 36 7.88 -2.82 1.55
CA GLY A 36 7.93 -1.88 0.45
C GLY A 36 8.14 -2.58 -0.90
N ILE A 37 7.43 -2.15 -1.94
CA ILE A 37 7.69 -2.52 -3.34
C ILE A 37 8.23 -1.30 -4.07
N MET A 38 9.43 -1.42 -4.60
CA MET A 38 10.11 -0.35 -5.36
C MET A 38 10.54 -0.83 -6.75
N GLY A 39 10.89 0.12 -7.60
CA GLY A 39 11.42 -0.15 -8.95
C GLY A 39 11.16 1.01 -9.91
N PRO A 40 11.76 0.99 -11.12
CA PRO A 40 11.57 2.02 -12.13
C PRO A 40 10.10 2.18 -12.56
N SER A 41 9.78 3.29 -13.23
CA SER A 41 8.47 3.43 -13.87
C SER A 41 8.25 2.31 -14.90
N GLY A 42 7.05 1.75 -14.93
CA GLY A 42 6.73 0.64 -15.84
C GLY A 42 7.22 -0.74 -15.40
N SER A 43 7.90 -0.90 -14.25
CA SER A 43 8.42 -2.20 -13.81
C SER A 43 7.36 -3.22 -13.35
N GLY A 44 6.08 -2.85 -13.27
CA GLY A 44 5.00 -3.76 -12.89
C GLY A 44 4.45 -3.60 -11.46
N LYS A 45 4.93 -2.61 -10.67
CA LYS A 45 4.50 -2.40 -9.27
C LYS A 45 2.99 -2.22 -9.11
N THR A 46 2.40 -1.29 -9.85
CA THR A 46 0.95 -1.04 -9.83
C THR A 46 0.17 -2.25 -10.35
N THR A 47 0.71 -2.96 -11.34
CA THR A 47 0.12 -4.22 -11.82
C THR A 47 0.10 -5.26 -10.70
N LEU A 48 1.22 -5.46 -9.99
CA LEU A 48 1.27 -6.37 -8.84
C LEU A 48 0.28 -5.97 -7.76
N LEU A 49 0.22 -4.68 -7.41
CA LEU A 49 -0.74 -4.17 -6.43
C LEU A 49 -2.20 -4.44 -6.87
N ASN A 50 -2.53 -4.23 -8.15
CA ASN A 50 -3.85 -4.50 -8.70
C ASN A 50 -4.24 -5.99 -8.62
N MET A 51 -3.27 -6.90 -8.78
CA MET A 51 -3.51 -8.34 -8.59
C MET A 51 -3.79 -8.67 -7.11
N ILE A 52 -2.92 -8.20 -6.21
CA ILE A 52 -3.07 -8.44 -4.75
C ILE A 52 -4.36 -7.82 -4.22
N SER A 53 -4.70 -6.63 -4.71
CA SER A 53 -5.94 -5.91 -4.34
C SER A 53 -7.21 -6.50 -4.96
N THR A 54 -7.06 -7.51 -5.82
CA THR A 54 -8.16 -8.15 -6.55
C THR A 54 -8.94 -7.21 -7.50
N ILE A 55 -8.35 -6.07 -7.85
CA ILE A 55 -8.91 -5.13 -8.84
C ILE A 55 -8.79 -5.72 -10.25
N ASP A 56 -7.69 -6.43 -10.53
CA ASP A 56 -7.49 -7.14 -11.78
C ASP A 56 -7.13 -8.61 -11.51
N ARG A 57 -7.28 -9.48 -12.50
CA ARG A 57 -7.04 -10.93 -12.38
C ARG A 57 -5.68 -11.31 -12.98
N PRO A 58 -4.91 -12.20 -12.33
CA PRO A 58 -3.69 -12.74 -12.91
C PRO A 58 -3.97 -13.54 -14.20
N THR A 59 -2.97 -13.61 -15.08
CA THR A 59 -3.02 -14.49 -16.26
C THR A 59 -2.57 -15.90 -15.90
N SER A 60 -1.63 -16.01 -14.93
CA SER A 60 -1.12 -17.27 -14.39
C SER A 60 -0.67 -17.11 -12.95
N GLY A 61 -0.48 -18.24 -12.27
CA GLY A 61 -0.06 -18.28 -10.86
C GLY A 61 -1.23 -18.10 -9.89
N ASP A 62 -0.91 -18.07 -8.60
CA ASP A 62 -1.87 -18.06 -7.50
C ASP A 62 -1.58 -16.92 -6.52
N ILE A 63 -2.65 -16.32 -6.00
CA ILE A 63 -2.59 -15.38 -4.88
C ILE A 63 -3.49 -15.92 -3.76
N ARG A 64 -2.95 -15.95 -2.54
CA ARG A 64 -3.73 -16.23 -1.34
C ARG A 64 -3.57 -15.11 -0.33
N ILE A 65 -4.66 -14.73 0.32
CA ILE A 65 -4.68 -13.77 1.43
C ILE A 65 -5.29 -14.49 2.64
N GLY A 66 -4.46 -14.70 3.64
CA GLY A 66 -4.73 -15.70 4.66
C GLY A 66 -4.90 -17.09 4.01
N GLU A 67 -5.98 -17.80 4.34
CA GLU A 67 -6.26 -19.12 3.78
C GLU A 67 -7.08 -19.07 2.48
N GLN A 68 -7.52 -17.87 2.04
CA GLN A 68 -8.44 -17.72 0.92
C GLN A 68 -7.73 -17.39 -0.40
N ASP A 69 -8.19 -18.02 -1.47
CA ASP A 69 -7.90 -17.63 -2.85
C ASP A 69 -9.05 -16.72 -3.34
N PRO A 70 -8.83 -15.40 -3.44
CA PRO A 70 -9.90 -14.47 -3.77
C PRO A 70 -10.44 -14.66 -5.20
N PHE A 71 -9.65 -15.25 -6.10
CA PHE A 71 -10.05 -15.43 -7.50
C PHE A 71 -10.99 -16.63 -7.73
N ARG A 72 -11.23 -17.43 -6.68
CA ARG A 72 -12.24 -18.49 -6.66
C ARG A 72 -13.59 -18.04 -6.12
N LEU A 73 -13.68 -16.80 -5.61
CA LEU A 73 -14.90 -16.24 -5.07
C LEU A 73 -15.82 -15.73 -6.20
N SER A 74 -17.14 -15.73 -5.94
CA SER A 74 -18.11 -15.02 -6.77
C SER A 74 -17.87 -13.49 -6.67
N GLU A 75 -18.41 -12.72 -7.63
CA GLU A 75 -18.26 -11.25 -7.62
C GLU A 75 -18.76 -10.61 -6.31
N GLU A 76 -19.87 -11.10 -5.77
CA GLU A 76 -20.42 -10.64 -4.50
C GLU A 76 -19.50 -10.98 -3.31
N GLN A 77 -19.04 -12.23 -3.25
CA GLN A 77 -18.09 -12.68 -2.23
C GLN A 77 -16.76 -11.92 -2.32
N LEU A 78 -16.28 -11.64 -3.54
CA LEU A 78 -15.07 -10.89 -3.78
C LEU A 78 -15.20 -9.41 -3.31
N ALA A 79 -16.37 -8.80 -3.52
CA ALA A 79 -16.67 -7.47 -3.01
C ALA A 79 -16.68 -7.43 -1.48
N MET A 80 -17.29 -8.43 -0.82
CA MET A 80 -17.23 -8.57 0.64
C MET A 80 -15.81 -8.83 1.14
N PHE A 81 -15.05 -9.68 0.44
CA PHE A 81 -13.66 -9.97 0.75
C PHE A 81 -12.81 -8.70 0.75
N ARG A 82 -12.87 -7.90 -0.34
CA ARG A 82 -12.16 -6.60 -0.42
C ARG A 82 -12.51 -5.67 0.74
N ARG A 83 -13.79 -5.60 1.09
CA ARG A 83 -14.27 -4.71 2.17
C ARG A 83 -13.80 -5.14 3.55
N ARG A 84 -13.69 -6.45 3.82
CA ARG A 84 -13.42 -6.98 5.16
C ARG A 84 -11.96 -7.31 5.40
N GLU A 85 -11.28 -7.82 4.37
CA GLU A 85 -9.94 -8.37 4.52
C GLU A 85 -8.85 -7.39 4.09
N LEU A 86 -9.20 -6.37 3.27
CA LEU A 86 -8.24 -5.42 2.69
C LEU A 86 -8.52 -3.99 3.12
N GLY A 87 -7.46 -3.25 3.46
CA GLY A 87 -7.48 -1.81 3.61
C GLY A 87 -6.77 -1.13 2.44
N PHE A 88 -7.30 -0.01 1.95
CA PHE A 88 -6.73 0.71 0.81
C PHE A 88 -6.36 2.14 1.17
N VAL A 89 -5.10 2.50 0.89
CA VAL A 89 -4.58 3.86 1.01
C VAL A 89 -4.04 4.29 -0.35
N PHE A 90 -4.64 5.32 -0.95
CA PHE A 90 -4.31 5.81 -2.29
C PHE A 90 -3.56 7.14 -2.24
N GLN A 91 -2.78 7.41 -3.27
CA GLN A 91 -2.10 8.69 -3.47
C GLN A 91 -3.07 9.89 -3.48
N SER A 92 -4.23 9.75 -4.10
CA SER A 92 -5.26 10.80 -4.20
C SER A 92 -6.28 10.76 -3.05
N PHE A 93 -5.97 10.10 -1.93
CA PHE A 93 -6.79 9.93 -0.74
C PHE A 93 -8.12 9.20 -0.99
N ASN A 94 -8.78 9.43 -2.11
CA ASN A 94 -10.09 8.87 -2.50
C ASN A 94 -11.17 9.03 -1.41
N LEU A 95 -11.20 10.19 -0.76
CA LEU A 95 -12.23 10.55 0.20
C LEU A 95 -13.48 11.07 -0.52
N LEU A 96 -14.66 10.75 0.04
CA LEU A 96 -15.93 11.26 -0.47
C LEU A 96 -16.15 12.69 0.02
N ASN A 97 -16.17 13.65 -0.89
CA ASN A 97 -16.27 15.08 -0.56
C ASN A 97 -17.62 15.49 0.05
N THR A 98 -18.66 14.67 -0.15
CA THR A 98 -19.99 14.85 0.44
C THR A 98 -20.08 14.41 1.89
N LEU A 99 -19.07 13.71 2.38
CA LEU A 99 -18.99 13.18 3.74
C LEU A 99 -18.00 13.98 4.59
N THR A 100 -18.21 13.98 5.90
CA THR A 100 -17.23 14.43 6.89
C THR A 100 -16.04 13.45 6.97
N VAL A 101 -14.98 13.84 7.67
CA VAL A 101 -13.84 12.96 8.01
C VAL A 101 -14.34 11.70 8.73
N LYS A 102 -15.17 11.87 9.76
CA LYS A 102 -15.75 10.78 10.53
C LYS A 102 -16.56 9.82 9.66
N GLU A 103 -17.44 10.33 8.83
CA GLU A 103 -18.28 9.53 7.93
C GLU A 103 -17.44 8.78 6.89
N ASN A 104 -16.37 9.38 6.35
CA ASN A 104 -15.43 8.69 5.47
C ASN A 104 -14.76 7.50 6.18
N ILE A 105 -14.32 7.68 7.43
CA ILE A 105 -13.68 6.62 8.21
C ILE A 105 -14.68 5.49 8.52
N LEU A 106 -15.90 5.83 8.86
CA LEU A 106 -16.94 4.86 9.26
C LEU A 106 -17.53 4.07 8.09
N LEU A 107 -17.31 4.51 6.85
CA LEU A 107 -17.96 3.93 5.67
C LEU A 107 -17.83 2.40 5.55
N PRO A 108 -16.65 1.75 5.77
CA PRO A 108 -16.55 0.30 5.72
C PRO A 108 -17.42 -0.41 6.76
N LEU A 109 -17.50 0.13 7.97
CA LEU A 109 -18.29 -0.44 9.07
C LEU A 109 -19.80 -0.27 8.83
N ALA A 110 -20.20 0.90 8.30
CA ALA A 110 -21.59 1.17 7.94
C ALA A 110 -22.11 0.21 6.86
N LEU A 111 -21.28 -0.08 5.85
CA LEU A 111 -21.59 -1.05 4.80
C LEU A 111 -21.69 -2.49 5.31
N ASP A 112 -21.03 -2.80 6.42
CA ASP A 112 -21.12 -4.11 7.09
C ASP A 112 -22.25 -4.18 8.13
N GLY A 113 -23.01 -3.09 8.34
CA GLY A 113 -24.12 -3.05 9.28
C GLY A 113 -23.70 -3.09 10.77
N ILE A 114 -22.50 -2.62 11.09
CA ILE A 114 -22.01 -2.55 12.47
C ILE A 114 -22.86 -1.56 13.27
N ALA A 115 -23.17 -1.89 14.52
CA ALA A 115 -23.96 -1.03 15.40
C ALA A 115 -23.30 0.33 15.63
N LEU A 116 -24.10 1.39 15.73
CA LEU A 116 -23.63 2.77 15.82
C LEU A 116 -22.69 2.99 17.02
N ASP A 117 -23.03 2.45 18.19
CA ASP A 117 -22.22 2.59 19.41
C ASP A 117 -20.82 1.96 19.25
N GLU A 118 -20.73 0.86 18.51
CA GLU A 118 -19.46 0.22 18.20
C GLU A 118 -18.66 1.04 17.18
N MET A 119 -19.31 1.57 16.15
CA MET A 119 -18.68 2.45 15.17
C MET A 119 -18.09 3.69 15.85
N GLU A 120 -18.87 4.34 16.75
CA GLU A 120 -18.43 5.52 17.50
C GLU A 120 -17.21 5.22 18.38
N ARG A 121 -17.21 4.10 19.09
CA ARG A 121 -16.05 3.70 19.90
C ARG A 121 -14.79 3.46 19.05
N ARG A 122 -14.93 2.76 17.93
CA ARG A 122 -13.79 2.46 17.04
C ARG A 122 -13.23 3.71 16.39
N VAL A 123 -14.08 4.61 15.88
CA VAL A 123 -13.60 5.84 15.23
C VAL A 123 -12.91 6.76 16.22
N GLN A 124 -13.45 6.90 17.45
CA GLN A 124 -12.83 7.73 18.48
C GLN A 124 -11.43 7.22 18.85
N SER A 125 -11.31 5.93 19.16
CA SER A 125 -10.03 5.30 19.51
C SER A 125 -9.00 5.41 18.38
N LEU A 126 -9.43 5.19 17.12
CA LEU A 126 -8.52 5.28 15.98
C LEU A 126 -8.13 6.72 15.66
N ALA A 127 -9.05 7.67 15.79
CA ALA A 127 -8.79 9.09 15.57
C ALA A 127 -7.76 9.66 16.57
N GLU A 128 -7.80 9.19 17.82
CA GLU A 128 -6.79 9.53 18.84
C GLU A 128 -5.41 9.02 18.43
N LYS A 129 -5.31 7.75 18.00
CA LYS A 129 -4.06 7.13 17.55
C LYS A 129 -3.44 7.81 16.33
N LEU A 130 -4.26 8.43 15.47
CA LEU A 130 -3.85 9.04 14.20
C LEU A 130 -3.80 10.58 14.28
N ASP A 131 -4.09 11.18 15.46
CA ASP A 131 -4.09 12.62 15.69
C ASP A 131 -5.02 13.39 14.75
N ILE A 132 -6.28 12.91 14.62
CA ILE A 132 -7.32 13.51 13.76
C ILE A 132 -8.65 13.77 14.48
N VAL A 133 -8.69 13.66 15.82
CA VAL A 133 -9.92 13.90 16.61
C VAL A 133 -10.50 15.29 16.33
N SER A 134 -9.66 16.32 16.28
CA SER A 134 -10.08 17.71 16.09
C SER A 134 -10.73 18.02 14.74
N ILE A 135 -10.59 17.11 13.77
CA ILE A 135 -11.12 17.28 12.41
C ILE A 135 -12.25 16.33 12.05
N LEU A 136 -12.69 15.45 12.95
CA LEU A 136 -13.69 14.41 12.67
C LEU A 136 -14.99 14.97 12.05
N ASN A 137 -15.42 16.15 12.48
CA ASN A 137 -16.65 16.80 12.02
C ASN A 137 -16.44 17.72 10.79
N LYS A 138 -15.20 17.89 10.33
CA LYS A 138 -14.90 18.71 9.15
C LYS A 138 -15.20 17.95 7.86
N ARG A 139 -15.46 18.71 6.80
CA ARG A 139 -15.52 18.19 5.42
C ARG A 139 -14.13 18.02 4.86
N THR A 140 -13.99 17.18 3.84
CA THR A 140 -12.68 16.86 3.24
C THR A 140 -11.98 18.08 2.61
N TYR A 141 -12.73 19.09 2.17
CA TYR A 141 -12.19 20.35 1.63
C TYR A 141 -11.75 21.37 2.70
N GLU A 142 -11.98 21.07 3.98
CA GLU A 142 -11.59 21.91 5.13
C GLU A 142 -10.30 21.42 5.81
N ILE A 143 -9.69 20.36 5.29
CA ILE A 143 -8.53 19.71 5.90
C ILE A 143 -7.32 19.75 4.98
N SER A 144 -6.12 19.72 5.57
CA SER A 144 -4.86 19.66 4.80
C SER A 144 -4.65 18.30 4.14
N GLY A 145 -3.73 18.23 3.15
CA GLY A 145 -3.36 16.97 2.50
C GLY A 145 -2.88 15.90 3.47
N GLY A 146 -2.04 16.24 4.45
CA GLY A 146 -1.61 15.32 5.49
C GLY A 146 -2.76 14.81 6.36
N GLN A 147 -3.72 15.68 6.71
CA GLN A 147 -4.93 15.29 7.43
C GLN A 147 -5.83 14.39 6.57
N ALA A 148 -5.96 14.67 5.28
CA ALA A 148 -6.71 13.84 4.35
C ALA A 148 -6.09 12.45 4.22
N GLN A 149 -4.77 12.36 4.16
CA GLN A 149 -4.08 11.07 4.11
C GLN A 149 -4.22 10.28 5.40
N ARG A 150 -4.10 10.91 6.57
CA ARG A 150 -4.38 10.26 7.87
C ARG A 150 -5.83 9.75 7.94
N THR A 151 -6.78 10.50 7.39
CA THR A 151 -8.18 10.07 7.26
C THR A 151 -8.32 8.85 6.34
N ALA A 152 -7.60 8.81 5.20
CA ALA A 152 -7.59 7.67 4.30
C ALA A 152 -6.99 6.42 4.97
N VAL A 153 -5.90 6.58 5.74
CA VAL A 153 -5.31 5.50 6.55
C VAL A 153 -6.29 5.03 7.63
N ALA A 154 -6.96 5.96 8.34
CA ALA A 154 -7.99 5.60 9.32
C ALA A 154 -9.11 4.76 8.70
N ARG A 155 -9.63 5.18 7.54
CA ARG A 155 -10.64 4.42 6.80
C ARG A 155 -10.14 3.02 6.41
N ALA A 156 -8.89 2.91 6.00
CA ALA A 156 -8.28 1.63 5.64
C ALA A 156 -8.10 0.69 6.83
N MET A 157 -7.98 1.21 8.06
CA MET A 157 -7.70 0.44 9.27
C MET A 157 -8.93 0.12 10.12
N ILE A 158 -10.02 0.89 10.03
CA ILE A 158 -11.13 0.90 11.01
C ILE A 158 -11.82 -0.46 11.17
N HIS A 159 -11.85 -1.28 10.12
CA HIS A 159 -12.47 -2.60 10.12
C HIS A 159 -11.51 -3.74 10.50
N GLY A 160 -10.23 -3.44 10.78
CA GLY A 160 -9.23 -4.45 11.15
C GLY A 160 -8.85 -5.39 10.00
N PRO A 161 -8.40 -4.86 8.83
CA PRO A 161 -8.07 -5.70 7.68
C PRO A 161 -6.87 -6.59 7.95
N LYS A 162 -6.78 -7.73 7.25
CA LYS A 162 -5.59 -8.58 7.27
C LYS A 162 -4.38 -7.93 6.60
N LEU A 163 -4.63 -7.14 5.54
CA LEU A 163 -3.57 -6.51 4.76
C LEU A 163 -3.99 -5.09 4.34
N ILE A 164 -3.12 -4.13 4.62
CA ILE A 164 -3.26 -2.75 4.15
C ILE A 164 -2.39 -2.58 2.92
N LEU A 165 -3.00 -2.14 1.83
CA LEU A 165 -2.36 -1.87 0.54
C LEU A 165 -2.26 -0.35 0.36
N ALA A 166 -1.04 0.17 0.29
CA ALA A 166 -0.78 1.60 0.13
C ALA A 166 -0.09 1.86 -1.22
N ASP A 167 -0.74 2.62 -2.08
CA ASP A 167 -0.21 3.02 -3.39
C ASP A 167 0.23 4.49 -3.34
N GLU A 168 1.53 4.73 -3.33
CA GLU A 168 2.17 6.06 -3.28
C GLU A 168 1.55 7.00 -2.21
N PRO A 169 1.41 6.57 -0.93
CA PRO A 169 0.62 7.30 0.06
C PRO A 169 1.16 8.70 0.40
N THR A 170 2.36 9.03 -0.03
CA THR A 170 3.03 10.32 0.21
C THR A 170 3.14 11.18 -1.04
N GLY A 171 2.75 10.67 -2.21
CA GLY A 171 3.02 11.31 -3.51
C GLY A 171 2.37 12.69 -3.72
N ASN A 172 1.30 13.01 -2.99
CA ASN A 172 0.61 14.30 -3.06
C ASN A 172 0.84 15.17 -1.81
N LEU A 173 1.85 14.87 -1.00
CA LEU A 173 2.13 15.57 0.25
C LEU A 173 3.43 16.38 0.18
N ASP A 174 3.49 17.47 0.94
CA ASP A 174 4.75 18.11 1.23
C ASP A 174 5.66 17.22 2.09
N SER A 175 6.97 17.49 2.08
CA SER A 175 7.98 16.63 2.74
C SER A 175 7.74 16.43 4.24
N LYS A 176 7.17 17.43 4.95
CA LYS A 176 6.84 17.31 6.37
C LYS A 176 5.64 16.39 6.57
N SER A 177 4.55 16.66 5.88
CA SER A 177 3.33 15.84 5.93
C SER A 177 3.60 14.40 5.50
N ALA A 178 4.44 14.19 4.48
CA ALA A 178 4.85 12.86 4.04
C ALA A 178 5.57 12.09 5.16
N ARG A 179 6.52 12.73 5.83
CA ARG A 179 7.23 12.14 6.98
C ARG A 179 6.27 11.80 8.11
N ASP A 180 5.41 12.74 8.52
CA ASP A 180 4.46 12.56 9.60
C ASP A 180 3.51 11.37 9.33
N VAL A 181 3.08 11.19 8.08
CA VAL A 181 2.24 10.05 7.65
C VAL A 181 3.03 8.74 7.72
N MET A 182 4.28 8.71 7.25
CA MET A 182 5.09 7.49 7.29
C MET A 182 5.46 7.09 8.72
N GLU A 183 5.80 8.04 9.59
CA GLU A 183 6.03 7.80 11.02
C GLU A 183 4.78 7.24 11.71
N MET A 184 3.61 7.77 11.38
CA MET A 184 2.34 7.26 11.88
C MET A 184 2.09 5.82 11.40
N MET A 185 2.32 5.50 10.11
CA MET A 185 2.17 4.15 9.58
C MET A 185 3.15 3.15 10.24
N ASP A 186 4.44 3.51 10.39
CA ASP A 186 5.44 2.70 11.08
C ASP A 186 5.04 2.44 12.54
N ARG A 187 4.50 3.45 13.23
CA ARG A 187 3.97 3.30 14.59
C ARG A 187 2.79 2.33 14.64
N ARG A 188 1.84 2.42 13.70
CA ARG A 188 0.69 1.50 13.63
C ARG A 188 1.13 0.06 13.31
N ASN A 189 2.14 -0.11 12.46
CA ASN A 189 2.74 -1.41 12.23
C ASN A 189 3.32 -2.00 13.52
N LYS A 190 4.10 -1.23 14.28
CA LYS A 190 4.77 -1.70 15.50
C LYS A 190 3.82 -1.95 16.68
N GLU A 191 2.87 -1.04 16.90
CA GLU A 191 1.98 -1.08 18.08
C GLU A 191 0.74 -1.96 17.87
N ASP A 192 0.15 -1.89 16.68
CA ASP A 192 -1.09 -2.62 16.35
C ASP A 192 -0.82 -3.89 15.52
N GLN A 193 0.46 -4.19 15.20
CA GLN A 193 0.89 -5.30 14.34
C GLN A 193 0.18 -5.28 12.96
N ALA A 194 -0.15 -4.08 12.47
CA ALA A 194 -0.82 -3.92 11.19
C ALA A 194 0.10 -4.37 10.04
N THR A 195 -0.35 -5.35 9.26
CA THR A 195 0.38 -5.84 8.08
C THR A 195 0.18 -4.91 6.90
N MET A 196 1.26 -4.43 6.29
CA MET A 196 1.20 -3.39 5.26
C MET A 196 2.07 -3.72 4.05
N LEU A 197 1.54 -3.47 2.85
CA LEU A 197 2.28 -3.46 1.60
C LEU A 197 2.24 -2.05 1.01
N LEU A 198 3.41 -1.44 0.89
CA LEU A 198 3.62 -0.10 0.36
C LEU A 198 4.21 -0.18 -1.04
N VAL A 199 3.55 0.39 -2.03
CA VAL A 199 4.15 0.65 -3.34
C VAL A 199 4.60 2.10 -3.37
N THR A 200 5.88 2.35 -3.68
CA THR A 200 6.40 3.70 -3.78
C THR A 200 7.68 3.76 -4.63
N HIS A 201 7.95 4.92 -5.20
CA HIS A 201 9.24 5.26 -5.81
C HIS A 201 10.09 6.14 -4.88
N ASP A 202 9.56 6.58 -3.74
CA ASP A 202 10.27 7.40 -2.76
C ASP A 202 11.07 6.52 -1.78
N ALA A 203 12.39 6.63 -1.82
CA ALA A 203 13.31 5.92 -0.95
C ALA A 203 13.15 6.30 0.53
N VAL A 204 12.73 7.54 0.82
CA VAL A 204 12.45 7.98 2.20
C VAL A 204 11.25 7.22 2.74
N ALA A 205 10.14 7.18 1.99
CA ALA A 205 8.96 6.42 2.38
C ALA A 205 9.28 4.92 2.55
N ALA A 206 10.00 4.33 1.60
CA ALA A 206 10.40 2.92 1.66
C ALA A 206 11.30 2.59 2.86
N SER A 207 12.09 3.56 3.36
CA SER A 207 12.97 3.35 4.52
C SER A 207 12.23 3.08 5.85
N TYR A 208 10.94 3.36 5.91
CA TYR A 208 10.08 3.03 7.06
C TYR A 208 9.66 1.56 7.08
N CYS A 209 9.73 0.86 5.94
CA CYS A 209 9.39 -0.56 5.85
C CYS A 209 10.39 -1.46 6.59
N ASN A 210 9.97 -2.67 6.98
CA ASN A 210 10.86 -3.68 7.55
C ASN A 210 11.77 -4.29 6.47
N ARG A 211 11.25 -4.43 5.26
CA ARG A 211 11.99 -4.90 4.08
C ARG A 211 11.45 -4.23 2.82
N VAL A 212 12.29 -4.17 1.81
CA VAL A 212 11.96 -3.62 0.49
C VAL A 212 12.30 -4.63 -0.58
N ILE A 213 11.32 -4.90 -1.43
CA ILE A 213 11.41 -5.76 -2.61
C ILE A 213 11.49 -4.86 -3.83
N PHE A 214 12.46 -5.10 -4.71
CA PHE A 214 12.64 -4.36 -5.95
C PHE A 214 12.12 -5.17 -7.13
N ILE A 215 11.35 -4.50 -8.00
CA ILE A 215 10.84 -5.07 -9.24
C ILE A 215 11.51 -4.36 -10.42
N LYS A 216 12.02 -5.15 -11.37
CA LYS A 216 12.56 -4.69 -12.65
C LYS A 216 11.98 -5.56 -13.77
N ASP A 217 11.48 -4.93 -14.83
CA ASP A 217 10.96 -5.61 -16.03
C ASP A 217 9.98 -6.75 -15.73
N GLY A 218 9.06 -6.51 -14.79
CA GLY A 218 8.01 -7.47 -14.40
C GLY A 218 8.48 -8.63 -13.53
N GLN A 219 9.72 -8.62 -13.02
CA GLN A 219 10.30 -9.68 -12.19
C GLN A 219 10.84 -9.13 -10.86
N LEU A 220 10.94 -9.99 -9.84
CA LEU A 220 11.65 -9.65 -8.62
C LEU A 220 13.15 -9.56 -8.93
N TYR A 221 13.74 -8.41 -8.61
CA TYR A 221 15.16 -8.14 -8.87
C TYR A 221 16.01 -8.36 -7.62
N ASN A 222 15.59 -7.82 -6.48
CA ASN A 222 16.32 -7.89 -5.22
C ASN A 222 15.38 -7.68 -4.04
N GLU A 223 15.79 -8.12 -2.86
CA GLU A 223 15.13 -7.87 -1.60
C GLU A 223 16.17 -7.49 -0.54
N ILE A 224 15.89 -6.44 0.25
CA ILE A 224 16.74 -5.99 1.34
C ILE A 224 15.91 -5.76 2.60
N THR A 225 16.51 -5.99 3.77
CA THR A 225 15.90 -5.81 5.08
C THR A 225 16.51 -4.65 5.84
N ARG A 226 15.68 -4.00 6.69
CA ARG A 226 16.04 -2.76 7.39
C ARG A 226 17.17 -2.95 8.40
N GLY A 227 17.13 -3.97 9.24
CA GLY A 227 18.01 -4.08 10.41
C GLY A 227 17.68 -3.00 11.44
N ASP A 228 18.70 -2.56 12.23
CA ASP A 228 18.47 -1.68 13.38
C ASP A 228 18.47 -0.17 13.06
N SER A 229 18.91 0.23 11.87
CA SER A 229 19.10 1.64 11.50
C SER A 229 18.35 2.01 10.22
N GLN A 230 17.34 2.87 10.36
CA GLN A 230 16.62 3.43 9.23
C GLN A 230 17.52 4.26 8.27
N PRO A 231 18.45 5.14 8.75
CA PRO A 231 19.37 5.84 7.85
C PRO A 231 20.27 4.90 7.05
N ALA A 232 20.79 3.83 7.68
CA ALA A 232 21.59 2.83 6.98
C ALA A 232 20.73 2.05 5.95
N PHE A 233 19.47 1.78 6.26
CA PHE A 233 18.54 1.15 5.35
C PHE A 233 18.21 2.03 4.15
N TYR A 234 17.94 3.33 4.39
CA TYR A 234 17.78 4.31 3.31
C TYR A 234 18.97 4.28 2.34
N GLN A 235 20.22 4.27 2.86
CA GLN A 235 21.42 4.21 2.02
C GLN A 235 21.49 2.91 1.21
N LYS A 236 21.11 1.76 1.79
CA LYS A 236 21.01 0.50 1.05
C LYS A 236 19.98 0.58 -0.10
N ILE A 237 18.81 1.21 0.16
CA ILE A 237 17.78 1.42 -0.85
C ILE A 237 18.34 2.25 -2.02
N ILE A 238 18.99 3.39 -1.72
CA ILE A 238 19.60 4.25 -2.75
C ILE A 238 20.64 3.50 -3.58
N ASN A 239 21.47 2.68 -2.95
CA ASN A 239 22.47 1.88 -3.67
C ASN A 239 21.82 0.91 -4.65
N VAL A 240 20.75 0.21 -4.26
CA VAL A 240 20.02 -0.70 -5.18
C VAL A 240 19.35 0.07 -6.30
N LEU A 241 18.72 1.22 -6.01
CA LEU A 241 18.10 2.07 -7.03
C LEU A 241 19.12 2.58 -8.05
N SER A 242 20.33 2.93 -7.61
CA SER A 242 21.42 3.36 -8.50
C SER A 242 21.86 2.25 -9.44
N LEU A 243 21.89 0.99 -8.99
CA LEU A 243 22.16 -0.17 -9.84
C LEU A 243 21.02 -0.44 -10.84
N LEU A 244 19.76 -0.24 -10.42
CA LEU A 244 18.60 -0.41 -11.30
C LEU A 244 18.53 0.64 -12.42
N GLY A 245 18.95 1.88 -12.14
CA GLY A 245 18.96 2.99 -13.09
C GLY A 245 20.23 3.08 -13.96
N GLY A 246 21.33 2.44 -13.55
CA GLY A 246 22.65 2.58 -14.17
C GLY A 246 22.87 1.84 -15.50
N GLU A 247 21.97 0.94 -15.90
CA GLU A 247 22.09 0.20 -17.17
C GLU A 247 21.53 0.96 -18.39
N GLY A 248 21.05 2.21 -18.24
CA GLY A 248 20.39 2.98 -19.32
C GLY A 248 21.01 4.33 -19.69
N HIS A 249 22.06 4.80 -19.02
CA HIS A 249 22.75 6.03 -19.38
C HIS A 249 24.23 5.77 -19.68
N GLU A 250 24.54 5.40 -20.92
CA GLU A 250 25.82 5.75 -21.52
C GLU A 250 25.93 7.29 -21.47
N PHE A 251 26.87 7.79 -20.66
CA PHE A 251 27.27 9.19 -20.71
C PHE A 251 27.77 9.50 -22.14
N SER A 252 26.92 10.12 -22.95
CA SER A 252 27.39 10.74 -24.18
C SER A 252 28.36 11.86 -23.76
N PRO A 253 29.65 11.79 -24.19
CA PRO A 253 30.59 12.86 -23.87
C PRO A 253 30.10 14.16 -24.50
N ILE A 254 29.99 15.20 -23.70
CA ILE A 254 29.72 16.57 -24.17
C ILE A 254 30.86 16.93 -25.13
N ARG A 255 30.58 16.97 -26.44
CA ARG A 255 31.48 17.56 -27.42
C ARG A 255 31.56 19.06 -27.15
N ARG A 256 32.75 19.52 -26.79
CA ARG A 256 33.12 20.95 -26.76
C ARG A 256 33.18 21.50 -28.20
#